data_3238ffb5fc831b25d8f3d1708da4bd55
#
_entry.id   3238ffb5fc831b25d8f3d1708da4bd55
#
_cell.length_a   1.000
_cell.length_b   1.000
_cell.length_c   1.000
_cell.angle_alpha   90.00
_cell.angle_beta   90.00
_cell.angle_gamma   90.00
#
_symmetry.space_group_name_H-M   'P 1'
#
loop_
_entity.id
_entity.type
_entity.pdbx_description
1 polymer ?
#
loop_
_entity_poly.entity_id
_entity_poly.type
_entity_poly.pdbx_seq_one_letter_code
_entity_poly.pdbx_strand_id
1 'polypeptide(L)'
;MPFAHLLLPAHTARILPANGADDMSLPALPFFFIYMVLNASLCWHDVRTGLLPNRLTCPLLWSGLLFQLCLNPTADVVNALWGALAGYGFMAFLYWVYRGIRKHEGLGYGDVKYLAALGAWHGWHQLPGLLLTASVMASAYIVGVACYRRSVTEIKNPLPFGPFLGAAGFIMAGISAFSLQP
;
A
#
# COMPACT_ATOMS: atom_id res chain seq x y z
N MET A 1 -55.53 8.15 -8.74
CA MET A 1 -54.12 8.31 -9.13
C MET A 1 -53.25 7.64 -8.08
N PRO A 2 -52.69 6.46 -8.34
CA PRO A 2 -51.75 5.81 -7.43
C PRO A 2 -50.48 5.44 -8.19
N PHE A 3 -49.48 6.33 -8.19
CA PHE A 3 -48.15 6.05 -8.76
C PHE A 3 -47.03 6.73 -7.96
N ALA A 4 -47.07 6.62 -6.60
CA ALA A 4 -46.05 7.21 -5.75
C ALA A 4 -45.22 6.15 -4.98
N HIS A 5 -45.27 4.85 -5.35
CA HIS A 5 -44.56 3.80 -4.64
C HIS A 5 -43.42 3.12 -5.38
N LEU A 6 -42.86 3.74 -6.45
CA LEU A 6 -41.90 3.03 -7.31
C LEU A 6 -40.50 3.68 -7.38
N LEU A 7 -40.09 4.48 -6.39
CA LEU A 7 -38.74 5.11 -6.40
C LEU A 7 -38.12 5.11 -4.99
N LEU A 8 -38.17 3.99 -4.28
CA LEU A 8 -37.19 3.77 -3.19
C LEU A 8 -36.24 2.67 -3.65
N PRO A 9 -34.94 2.99 -3.80
CA PRO A 9 -33.97 1.94 -4.05
C PRO A 9 -33.93 1.02 -2.85
N ALA A 10 -34.21 -0.25 -3.10
CA ALA A 10 -34.19 -1.36 -2.11
C ALA A 10 -32.76 -1.67 -1.64
N HIS A 11 -32.01 -0.68 -1.20
CA HIS A 11 -30.62 -0.81 -0.75
C HIS A 11 -30.39 -0.41 0.70
N THR A 12 -31.45 -0.25 1.50
CA THR A 12 -31.32 0.16 2.90
C THR A 12 -31.95 -0.84 3.87
N ALA A 13 -31.85 -2.13 3.58
CA ALA A 13 -32.08 -3.15 4.61
C ALA A 13 -30.84 -4.06 4.68
N ARG A 14 -29.66 -3.49 4.95
CA ARG A 14 -28.59 -4.26 5.54
C ARG A 14 -29.01 -4.47 6.99
N ILE A 15 -29.67 -5.59 7.26
CA ILE A 15 -29.81 -6.12 8.60
C ILE A 15 -28.38 -6.38 9.10
N LEU A 16 -27.85 -5.44 9.84
CA LEU A 16 -26.60 -5.62 10.58
C LEU A 16 -26.90 -6.67 11.64
N PRO A 17 -26.24 -7.82 11.67
CA PRO A 17 -26.25 -8.67 12.84
C PRO A 17 -25.58 -7.87 13.97
N ALA A 18 -26.33 -7.64 15.06
CA ALA A 18 -25.91 -6.84 16.20
C ALA A 18 -24.75 -7.45 17.03
N ASN A 19 -24.08 -8.49 16.55
CA ASN A 19 -22.98 -9.20 17.23
C ASN A 19 -21.71 -9.33 16.39
N GLY A 20 -21.55 -8.54 15.32
CA GLY A 20 -20.45 -8.73 14.35
C GLY A 20 -19.18 -7.91 14.58
N ALA A 21 -19.14 -7.03 15.57
CA ALA A 21 -17.97 -6.18 15.77
C ALA A 21 -16.79 -6.91 16.44
N ASP A 22 -17.09 -7.87 17.32
CA ASP A 22 -16.06 -8.59 18.08
C ASP A 22 -15.52 -9.81 17.32
N ASP A 23 -16.31 -10.41 16.42
CA ASP A 23 -15.93 -11.63 15.69
C ASP A 23 -15.06 -11.35 14.44
N MET A 24 -15.09 -10.14 13.88
CA MET A 24 -14.29 -9.79 12.70
C MET A 24 -12.82 -9.50 13.01
N SER A 25 -12.48 -9.20 14.27
CA SER A 25 -11.11 -8.85 14.65
C SER A 25 -10.18 -10.08 14.78
N LEU A 26 -10.71 -11.20 15.26
CA LEU A 26 -9.91 -12.42 15.50
C LEU A 26 -9.32 -13.03 14.23
N PRO A 27 -10.08 -13.27 13.13
CA PRO A 27 -9.51 -13.81 11.89
C PRO A 27 -8.59 -12.82 11.14
N ALA A 28 -8.69 -11.53 11.40
CA ALA A 28 -7.83 -10.53 10.78
C ALA A 28 -6.42 -10.48 11.39
N LEU A 29 -6.27 -10.83 12.67
CA LEU A 29 -4.99 -10.74 13.40
C LEU A 29 -3.83 -11.49 12.72
N PRO A 30 -3.96 -12.75 12.26
CA PRO A 30 -2.87 -13.44 11.61
C PRO A 30 -2.43 -12.77 10.31
N PHE A 31 -3.37 -12.21 9.55
CA PHE A 31 -3.05 -11.48 8.32
C PHE A 31 -2.30 -10.18 8.61
N PHE A 32 -2.71 -9.42 9.62
CA PHE A 32 -1.99 -8.22 10.05
C PHE A 32 -0.59 -8.55 10.55
N PHE A 33 -0.42 -9.66 11.27
CA PHE A 33 0.89 -10.10 11.71
C PHE A 33 1.78 -10.45 10.51
N ILE A 34 1.27 -11.19 9.53
CA ILE A 34 1.99 -11.50 8.28
C ILE A 34 2.37 -10.20 7.55
N TYR A 35 1.43 -9.26 7.42
CA TYR A 35 1.69 -7.96 6.82
C TYR A 35 2.83 -7.22 7.51
N MET A 36 2.78 -7.11 8.85
CA MET A 36 3.79 -6.43 9.65
C MET A 36 5.17 -7.05 9.46
N VAL A 37 5.27 -8.39 9.56
CA VAL A 37 6.54 -9.11 9.43
C VAL A 37 7.12 -8.99 8.04
N LEU A 38 6.31 -9.18 6.99
CA LEU A 38 6.79 -9.09 5.61
C LEU A 38 7.18 -7.66 5.23
N ASN A 39 6.37 -6.67 5.62
CA ASN A 39 6.64 -5.27 5.37
C ASN A 39 7.92 -4.79 6.08
N ALA A 40 8.07 -5.12 7.37
CA ALA A 40 9.29 -4.82 8.13
C ALA A 40 10.53 -5.52 7.54
N SER A 41 10.39 -6.78 7.13
CA SER A 41 11.49 -7.53 6.50
C SER A 41 11.91 -6.92 5.16
N LEU A 42 10.96 -6.46 4.35
CA LEU A 42 11.24 -5.75 3.09
C LEU A 42 11.97 -4.42 3.34
N CYS A 43 11.50 -3.60 4.30
CA CYS A 43 12.16 -2.37 4.68
C CYS A 43 13.60 -2.62 5.15
N TRP A 44 13.81 -3.63 5.99
CA TRP A 44 15.13 -4.00 6.49
C TRP A 44 16.07 -4.46 5.38
N HIS A 45 15.56 -5.30 4.46
CA HIS A 45 16.33 -5.82 3.35
C HIS A 45 16.72 -4.71 2.37
N ASP A 46 15.79 -3.80 2.08
CA ASP A 46 16.03 -2.66 1.18
C ASP A 46 17.07 -1.69 1.76
N VAL A 47 17.00 -1.36 3.05
CA VAL A 47 18.03 -0.55 3.72
C VAL A 47 19.42 -1.16 3.64
N ARG A 48 19.51 -2.52 3.71
CA ARG A 48 20.82 -3.20 3.72
C ARG A 48 21.38 -3.45 2.34
N THR A 49 20.55 -3.79 1.40
CA THR A 49 20.99 -4.30 0.08
C THR A 49 20.57 -3.42 -1.10
N GLY A 50 19.63 -2.48 -0.89
CA GLY A 50 19.01 -1.70 -1.96
C GLY A 50 18.21 -2.55 -2.94
N LEU A 51 17.86 -3.78 -2.54
CA LEU A 51 17.14 -4.73 -3.39
C LEU A 51 15.93 -5.31 -2.64
N LEU A 52 14.79 -5.33 -3.32
CA LEU A 52 13.56 -5.93 -2.82
C LEU A 52 13.38 -7.33 -3.42
N PRO A 53 13.63 -8.40 -2.64
CA PRO A 53 13.58 -9.77 -3.17
C PRO A 53 12.12 -10.20 -3.42
N ASN A 54 11.90 -10.86 -4.56
CA ASN A 54 10.59 -11.40 -4.92
C ASN A 54 10.05 -12.39 -3.88
N ARG A 55 10.96 -13.05 -3.13
CA ARG A 55 10.59 -13.98 -2.07
C ARG A 55 9.79 -13.35 -0.93
N LEU A 56 9.87 -12.02 -0.76
CA LEU A 56 9.12 -11.28 0.24
C LEU A 56 7.97 -10.47 -0.39
N THR A 57 8.18 -9.88 -1.58
CA THR A 57 7.13 -9.10 -2.25
C THR A 57 5.97 -9.95 -2.75
N CYS A 58 6.25 -11.16 -3.27
CA CYS A 58 5.18 -12.06 -3.73
C CYS A 58 4.29 -12.54 -2.57
N PRO A 59 4.81 -13.07 -1.44
CA PRO A 59 3.96 -13.42 -0.30
C PRO A 59 3.18 -12.23 0.26
N LEU A 60 3.76 -11.02 0.26
CA LEU A 60 3.05 -9.82 0.70
C LEU A 60 1.85 -9.52 -0.20
N LEU A 61 2.00 -9.62 -1.52
CA LEU A 61 0.91 -9.42 -2.48
C LEU A 61 -0.19 -10.47 -2.29
N TRP A 62 0.19 -11.74 -2.24
CA TRP A 62 -0.78 -12.83 -2.11
C TRP A 62 -1.50 -12.80 -0.77
N SER A 63 -0.80 -12.48 0.33
CA SER A 63 -1.45 -12.34 1.64
C SER A 63 -2.46 -11.18 1.66
N GLY A 64 -2.21 -10.09 0.94
CA GLY A 64 -3.17 -8.99 0.79
C GLY A 64 -4.43 -9.42 0.03
N LEU A 65 -4.27 -10.13 -1.10
CA LEU A 65 -5.41 -10.64 -1.86
C LEU A 65 -6.21 -11.66 -1.05
N LEU A 66 -5.54 -12.58 -0.33
CA LEU A 66 -6.20 -13.56 0.52
C LEU A 66 -6.92 -12.91 1.70
N PHE A 67 -6.34 -11.87 2.29
CA PHE A 67 -6.97 -11.09 3.36
C PHE A 67 -8.32 -10.54 2.90
N GLN A 68 -8.36 -9.89 1.73
CA GLN A 68 -9.60 -9.34 1.19
C GLN A 68 -10.59 -10.45 0.80
N LEU A 69 -10.11 -11.55 0.23
CA LEU A 69 -10.96 -12.68 -0.14
C LEU A 69 -11.62 -13.35 1.08
N CYS A 70 -10.88 -13.49 2.19
CA CYS A 70 -11.39 -14.16 3.39
C CYS A 70 -12.34 -13.30 4.21
N LEU A 71 -12.11 -11.98 4.26
CA LEU A 71 -12.86 -11.09 5.15
C LEU A 71 -13.96 -10.32 4.42
N ASN A 72 -13.78 -10.00 3.13
CA ASN A 72 -14.73 -9.19 2.35
C ASN A 72 -14.84 -9.69 0.90
N PRO A 73 -15.57 -10.79 0.65
CA PRO A 73 -15.39 -11.57 -0.58
C PRO A 73 -15.86 -10.93 -1.90
N THR A 74 -16.62 -9.83 -1.93
CA THR A 74 -17.19 -9.33 -3.19
C THR A 74 -16.63 -8.02 -3.72
N ALA A 75 -16.69 -6.94 -2.92
CA ALA A 75 -16.25 -5.61 -3.41
C ALA A 75 -14.76 -5.35 -3.18
N ASP A 76 -14.22 -5.87 -2.08
CA ASP A 76 -12.86 -5.52 -1.64
C ASP A 76 -11.78 -6.31 -2.37
N VAL A 77 -12.09 -7.54 -2.83
CA VAL A 77 -11.17 -8.31 -3.70
C VAL A 77 -10.95 -7.60 -5.05
N VAL A 78 -12.02 -7.04 -5.62
CA VAL A 78 -11.93 -6.26 -6.87
C VAL A 78 -11.10 -5.01 -6.65
N ASN A 79 -11.32 -4.30 -5.53
CA ASN A 79 -10.53 -3.12 -5.16
C ASN A 79 -9.06 -3.46 -4.90
N ALA A 80 -8.77 -4.59 -4.26
CA ALA A 80 -7.41 -5.07 -4.04
C ALA A 80 -6.71 -5.43 -5.35
N LEU A 81 -7.41 -6.10 -6.26
CA LEU A 81 -6.88 -6.44 -7.58
C LEU A 81 -6.57 -5.19 -8.40
N TRP A 82 -7.51 -4.23 -8.45
CA TRP A 82 -7.27 -2.94 -9.10
C TRP A 82 -6.15 -2.17 -8.40
N GLY A 83 -6.05 -2.25 -7.08
CA GLY A 83 -4.94 -1.67 -6.31
C GLY A 83 -3.58 -2.23 -6.72
N ALA A 84 -3.48 -3.55 -6.82
CA ALA A 84 -2.26 -4.22 -7.28
C ALA A 84 -1.90 -3.84 -8.72
N LEU A 85 -2.88 -3.87 -9.63
CA LEU A 85 -2.68 -3.53 -11.05
C LEU A 85 -2.34 -2.05 -11.23
N ALA A 86 -3.05 -1.14 -10.56
CA ALA A 86 -2.80 0.29 -10.63
C ALA A 86 -1.44 0.65 -10.02
N GLY A 87 -1.09 0.07 -8.88
CA GLY A 87 0.20 0.28 -8.23
C GLY A 87 1.36 -0.20 -9.10
N TYR A 88 1.23 -1.41 -9.68
CA TYR A 88 2.21 -1.93 -10.62
C TYR A 88 2.31 -1.06 -11.88
N GLY A 89 1.17 -0.79 -12.52
CA GLY A 89 1.12 -0.07 -13.79
C GLY A 89 1.65 1.36 -13.67
N PHE A 90 1.27 2.08 -12.61
CA PHE A 90 1.73 3.44 -12.38
C PHE A 90 3.25 3.51 -12.15
N MET A 91 3.78 2.67 -11.26
CA MET A 91 5.22 2.65 -11.01
C MET A 91 6.02 2.10 -12.20
N ALA A 92 5.49 1.10 -12.91
CA ALA A 92 6.12 0.60 -14.13
C ALA A 92 6.15 1.69 -15.21
N PHE A 93 5.08 2.45 -15.36
CA PHE A 93 5.03 3.61 -16.26
C PHE A 93 6.11 4.64 -15.89
N LEU A 94 6.21 5.03 -14.61
CA LEU A 94 7.25 5.94 -14.14
C LEU A 94 8.66 5.39 -14.39
N TYR A 95 8.88 4.10 -14.14
CA TYR A 95 10.15 3.44 -14.39
C TYR A 95 10.57 3.54 -15.87
N TRP A 96 9.65 3.22 -16.80
CA TRP A 96 9.92 3.27 -18.22
C TRP A 96 10.12 4.69 -18.74
N VAL A 97 9.32 5.66 -18.26
CA VAL A 97 9.49 7.08 -18.60
C VAL A 97 10.84 7.60 -18.12
N TYR A 98 11.21 7.32 -16.87
CA TYR A 98 12.49 7.75 -16.31
C TYR A 98 13.66 7.13 -17.06
N ARG A 99 13.60 5.83 -17.33
CA ARG A 99 14.63 5.11 -18.10
C ARG A 99 14.76 5.64 -19.54
N GLY A 100 13.65 5.98 -20.17
CA GLY A 100 13.65 6.58 -21.53
C GLY A 100 14.31 7.95 -21.59
N ILE A 101 14.08 8.79 -20.55
CA ILE A 101 14.61 10.15 -20.49
C ILE A 101 16.08 10.19 -20.04
N ARG A 102 16.42 9.46 -18.98
CA ARG A 102 17.72 9.57 -18.29
C ARG A 102 18.73 8.53 -18.74
N LYS A 103 18.32 7.45 -19.44
CA LYS A 103 19.17 6.31 -19.84
C LYS A 103 19.91 5.61 -18.69
N HIS A 104 19.53 5.90 -17.45
CA HIS A 104 20.06 5.30 -16.23
C HIS A 104 18.93 4.71 -15.40
N GLU A 105 19.21 3.61 -14.70
CA GLU A 105 18.28 3.00 -13.76
C GLU A 105 18.29 3.82 -12.47
N GLY A 106 17.34 4.75 -12.34
CA GLY A 106 17.22 5.61 -11.16
C GLY A 106 16.11 5.19 -10.22
N LEU A 107 15.18 4.35 -10.66
CA LEU A 107 14.10 3.80 -9.85
C LEU A 107 14.29 2.27 -9.76
N GLY A 108 14.26 1.73 -8.56
CA GLY A 108 14.37 0.29 -8.34
C GLY A 108 13.15 -0.46 -8.89
N TYR A 109 13.35 -1.45 -9.74
CA TYR A 109 12.25 -2.29 -10.22
C TYR A 109 11.58 -3.07 -9.07
N GLY A 110 12.24 -3.19 -7.93
CA GLY A 110 11.71 -3.73 -6.69
C GLY A 110 10.54 -2.90 -6.13
N ASP A 111 10.66 -1.55 -6.18
CA ASP A 111 9.63 -0.64 -5.69
C ASP A 111 8.32 -0.76 -6.49
N VAL A 112 8.41 -1.07 -7.79
CA VAL A 112 7.25 -1.34 -8.65
C VAL A 112 6.42 -2.50 -8.09
N LYS A 113 7.08 -3.60 -7.75
CA LYS A 113 6.43 -4.80 -7.20
C LYS A 113 5.93 -4.56 -5.78
N TYR A 114 6.69 -3.78 -5.01
CA TYR A 114 6.34 -3.47 -3.64
C TYR A 114 5.08 -2.60 -3.57
N LEU A 115 4.97 -1.56 -4.41
CA LEU A 115 3.75 -0.76 -4.48
C LEU A 115 2.55 -1.58 -4.94
N ALA A 116 2.73 -2.52 -5.87
CA ALA A 116 1.68 -3.45 -6.24
C ALA A 116 1.19 -4.30 -5.05
N ALA A 117 2.12 -4.81 -4.24
CA ALA A 117 1.78 -5.56 -3.04
C ALA A 117 1.04 -4.70 -2.00
N LEU A 118 1.49 -3.46 -1.76
CA LEU A 118 0.78 -2.52 -0.89
C LEU A 118 -0.60 -2.16 -1.44
N GLY A 119 -0.74 -2.03 -2.77
CA GLY A 119 -2.02 -1.81 -3.44
C GLY A 119 -3.02 -2.95 -3.23
N ALA A 120 -2.54 -4.20 -3.15
CA ALA A 120 -3.39 -5.36 -2.81
C ALA A 120 -3.94 -5.29 -1.39
N TRP A 121 -3.21 -4.68 -0.44
CA TRP A 121 -3.65 -4.51 0.95
C TRP A 121 -4.60 -3.33 1.14
N HIS A 122 -4.29 -2.20 0.51
CA HIS A 122 -4.96 -0.92 0.75
C HIS A 122 -6.00 -0.54 -0.30
N GLY A 123 -6.03 -1.27 -1.44
CA GLY A 123 -6.88 -0.93 -2.58
C GLY A 123 -6.37 0.29 -3.36
N TRP A 124 -6.96 0.51 -4.53
CA TRP A 124 -6.50 1.54 -5.46
C TRP A 124 -6.76 2.98 -4.99
N HIS A 125 -7.82 3.20 -4.19
CA HIS A 125 -8.17 4.52 -3.67
C HIS A 125 -7.12 5.09 -2.72
N GLN A 126 -6.39 4.25 -1.99
CA GLN A 126 -5.39 4.68 -1.02
C GLN A 126 -3.99 4.84 -1.64
N LEU A 127 -3.75 4.35 -2.86
CA LEU A 127 -2.46 4.45 -3.53
C LEU A 127 -1.92 5.88 -3.68
N PRO A 128 -2.73 6.89 -4.09
CA PRO A 128 -2.23 8.27 -4.19
C PRO A 128 -1.77 8.81 -2.84
N GLY A 129 -2.54 8.56 -1.78
CA GLY A 129 -2.19 8.96 -0.41
C GLY A 129 -0.91 8.27 0.08
N LEU A 130 -0.76 6.98 -0.21
CA LEU A 130 0.42 6.19 0.14
C LEU A 130 1.69 6.72 -0.57
N LEU A 131 1.59 7.02 -1.87
CA LEU A 131 2.69 7.59 -2.63
C LEU A 131 3.06 9.00 -2.17
N LEU A 132 2.06 9.84 -1.85
CA LEU A 132 2.31 11.18 -1.33
C LEU A 132 3.01 11.13 0.02
N THR A 133 2.53 10.30 0.95
CA THR A 133 3.17 10.16 2.27
C THR A 133 4.59 9.61 2.15
N ALA A 134 4.82 8.59 1.33
CA ALA A 134 6.16 8.05 1.07
C ALA A 134 7.09 9.11 0.48
N SER A 135 6.61 9.88 -0.50
CA SER A 135 7.40 10.94 -1.17
C SER A 135 7.73 12.09 -0.22
N VAL A 136 6.78 12.51 0.63
CA VAL A 136 7.01 13.55 1.64
C VAL A 136 8.05 13.09 2.66
N MET A 137 7.94 11.84 3.15
CA MET A 137 8.90 11.28 4.10
C MET A 137 10.30 11.17 3.49
N ALA A 138 10.41 10.70 2.25
CA ALA A 138 11.68 10.62 1.54
C ALA A 138 12.30 12.01 1.34
N SER A 139 11.50 12.99 0.92
CA SER A 139 11.95 14.38 0.73
C SER A 139 12.39 15.01 2.05
N ALA A 140 11.63 14.83 3.11
CA ALA A 140 11.98 15.32 4.45
C ALA A 140 13.30 14.71 4.96
N TYR A 141 13.50 13.41 4.70
CA TYR A 141 14.75 12.74 5.04
C TYR A 141 15.95 13.32 4.28
N ILE A 142 15.81 13.52 2.97
CA ILE A 142 16.87 14.11 2.14
C ILE A 142 17.22 15.53 2.61
N VAL A 143 16.20 16.37 2.86
CA VAL A 143 16.39 17.72 3.37
C VAL A 143 17.06 17.71 4.75
N GLY A 144 16.61 16.84 5.64
CA GLY A 144 17.21 16.68 6.97
C GLY A 144 18.68 16.30 6.92
N VAL A 145 19.04 15.32 6.08
CA VAL A 145 20.44 14.90 5.90
C VAL A 145 21.28 16.03 5.27
N ALA A 146 20.74 16.72 4.27
CA ALA A 146 21.43 17.87 3.63
C ALA A 146 21.69 19.01 4.62
N CYS A 147 20.73 19.35 5.47
CA CYS A 147 20.89 20.36 6.52
C CYS A 147 21.94 19.95 7.57
N TYR A 148 21.88 18.68 8.01
CA TYR A 148 22.78 18.18 9.05
C TYR A 148 24.22 18.09 8.57
N ARG A 149 24.47 17.59 7.35
CA ARG A 149 25.83 17.35 6.82
C ARG A 149 26.45 18.55 6.10
N ARG A 150 25.71 19.64 5.91
CA ARG A 150 26.15 20.85 5.16
C ARG A 150 26.78 20.56 3.78
N SER A 151 26.56 19.38 3.22
CA SER A 151 27.13 18.92 1.96
C SER A 151 26.12 18.13 1.16
N VAL A 152 25.79 18.64 -0.01
CA VAL A 152 24.84 17.99 -0.95
C VAL A 152 25.55 16.93 -1.80
N THR A 153 26.87 16.80 -1.70
CA THR A 153 27.70 15.99 -2.61
C THR A 153 27.60 14.48 -2.35
N GLU A 154 27.15 14.05 -1.19
CA GLU A 154 26.99 12.63 -0.86
C GLU A 154 25.63 12.02 -1.27
N ILE A 155 24.70 12.82 -1.80
CA ILE A 155 23.39 12.37 -2.30
C ILE A 155 23.52 11.62 -3.66
N LYS A 156 24.73 11.29 -4.09
CA LYS A 156 24.96 10.51 -5.32
C LYS A 156 24.60 9.03 -5.21
N ASN A 157 24.43 8.51 -4.01
CA ASN A 157 23.97 7.13 -3.83
C ASN A 157 22.44 7.08 -3.99
N PRO A 158 21.91 6.16 -4.79
CA PRO A 158 20.46 5.98 -4.91
C PRO A 158 19.87 5.68 -3.53
N LEU A 159 18.95 6.55 -3.10
CA LEU A 159 18.28 6.37 -1.81
C LEU A 159 17.30 5.20 -1.93
N PRO A 160 17.36 4.21 -1.03
CA PRO A 160 16.36 3.15 -1.03
C PRO A 160 14.98 3.75 -0.73
N PHE A 161 14.05 3.63 -1.68
CA PHE A 161 12.70 4.21 -1.55
C PHE A 161 11.76 3.26 -0.79
N GLY A 162 12.06 1.96 -0.78
CA GLY A 162 11.26 0.93 -0.11
C GLY A 162 10.92 1.20 1.35
N PRO A 163 11.85 1.65 2.21
CA PRO A 163 11.56 1.96 3.60
C PRO A 163 10.48 3.03 3.78
N PHE A 164 10.45 4.04 2.90
CA PHE A 164 9.45 5.10 2.93
C PHE A 164 8.08 4.59 2.45
N LEU A 165 8.06 3.72 1.43
CA LEU A 165 6.84 3.02 1.02
C LEU A 165 6.29 2.14 2.13
N GLY A 166 7.15 1.39 2.80
CA GLY A 166 6.75 0.53 3.92
C GLY A 166 6.22 1.33 5.10
N ALA A 167 6.90 2.42 5.47
CA ALA A 167 6.44 3.31 6.54
C ALA A 167 5.10 3.97 6.19
N ALA A 168 4.90 4.41 4.94
CA ALA A 168 3.63 4.93 4.47
C ALA A 168 2.52 3.86 4.54
N GLY A 169 2.82 2.61 4.18
CA GLY A 169 1.91 1.47 4.32
C GLY A 169 1.49 1.23 5.77
N PHE A 170 2.42 1.30 6.74
CA PHE A 170 2.11 1.18 8.16
C PHE A 170 1.22 2.34 8.65
N ILE A 171 1.49 3.57 8.22
CA ILE A 171 0.66 4.73 8.58
C ILE A 171 -0.75 4.56 8.04
N MET A 172 -0.91 4.16 6.76
CA MET A 172 -2.23 3.94 6.16
C MET A 172 -2.99 2.82 6.84
N ALA A 173 -2.33 1.70 7.18
CA ALA A 173 -2.93 0.62 7.94
C ALA A 173 -3.41 1.08 9.33
N GLY A 174 -2.61 1.90 10.01
CA GLY A 174 -2.97 2.49 11.30
C GLY A 174 -4.17 3.43 11.20
N ILE A 175 -4.20 4.31 10.21
CA ILE A 175 -5.34 5.23 9.97
C ILE A 175 -6.61 4.44 9.68
N SER A 176 -6.52 3.40 8.83
CA SER A 176 -7.68 2.55 8.52
C SER A 176 -8.20 1.81 9.76
N ALA A 177 -7.30 1.29 10.59
CA ALA A 177 -7.68 0.62 11.85
C ALA A 177 -8.34 1.60 12.83
N PHE A 178 -7.85 2.84 12.91
CA PHE A 178 -8.41 3.86 13.80
C PHE A 178 -9.76 4.41 13.29
N SER A 179 -9.95 4.51 11.97
CA SER A 179 -11.20 4.99 11.36
C SER A 179 -12.36 4.00 11.49
N LEU A 180 -12.09 2.75 11.87
CA LEU A 180 -13.09 1.71 12.09
C LEU A 180 -13.57 1.66 13.56
N GLN A 181 -13.02 2.49 14.44
CA GLN A 181 -13.55 2.64 15.80
C GLN A 181 -14.63 3.72 15.79
N PRO A 182 -15.88 3.40 16.19
CA PRO A 182 -17.02 4.32 16.23
C PRO A 182 -16.85 5.43 17.27
#